data_7580030a4d3d03646f51ad97d3c944f6
#
_entry.id   7580030a4d3d03646f51ad97d3c944f6
#
_cell.length_a   1.000
_cell.length_b   1.000
_cell.length_c   1.000
_cell.angle_alpha   90.00
_cell.angle_beta   90.00
_cell.angle_gamma   90.00
#
_symmetry.space_group_name_H-M   'P 1'
#
loop_
_entity.id
_entity.type
_entity.pdbx_description
1 polymer ?
#
loop_
_entity_poly.entity_id
_entity_poly.type
_entity_poly.pdbx_seq_one_letter_code
_entity_poly.pdbx_strand_id
1 'polypeptide(L)'
;VLKGKSMPSQEIILAITRQESEFDPKANSYAGAKGMMQLMTYTAKLVAKQMDVTYSKRKLTSDPEYNINLGTYYFNSLLNDYAEVYPFAIAAYNAGPKRVRQWRRLNGDPSKNKIDYVNWIELIKFEETRNYVQRVLENMNVYKYMLSQKPVKLEKFFN
;
A
#
# COMPACT_ATOMS: atom_id res chain seq x y z
N VAL A 1 -11.07 -8.87 -13.45
CA VAL A 1 -9.91 -9.68 -13.88
C VAL A 1 -8.89 -8.73 -14.46
N LEU A 2 -7.75 -8.54 -13.78
CA LEU A 2 -6.64 -7.71 -14.25
C LEU A 2 -5.95 -8.43 -15.43
N LYS A 3 -6.35 -8.09 -16.65
CA LYS A 3 -5.72 -8.65 -17.87
C LYS A 3 -4.25 -8.18 -17.93
N GLY A 4 -3.30 -9.10 -17.78
CA GLY A 4 -1.91 -8.93 -18.17
C GLY A 4 -0.96 -8.24 -17.18
N LYS A 5 -1.35 -7.99 -15.91
CA LYS A 5 -0.47 -7.47 -14.86
C LYS A 5 -0.35 -8.48 -13.72
N SER A 6 0.86 -8.70 -13.21
CA SER A 6 1.07 -9.53 -12.01
C SER A 6 0.31 -8.92 -10.85
N MET A 7 -0.44 -9.74 -10.10
CA MET A 7 -1.07 -9.28 -8.86
C MET A 7 0.00 -9.05 -7.78
N PRO A 8 -0.18 -8.06 -6.89
CA PRO A 8 0.68 -7.93 -5.71
C PRO A 8 0.67 -9.23 -4.92
N SER A 9 1.80 -9.54 -4.27
CA SER A 9 1.88 -10.73 -3.46
C SER A 9 0.90 -10.69 -2.28
N GLN A 10 0.47 -11.85 -1.82
CA GLN A 10 -0.49 -11.94 -0.71
C GLN A 10 0.04 -11.30 0.57
N GLU A 11 1.33 -11.41 0.84
CA GLU A 11 1.99 -10.88 2.03
C GLU A 11 1.85 -9.36 2.16
N ILE A 12 2.02 -8.62 1.05
CA ILE A 12 1.89 -7.16 1.09
C ILE A 12 0.45 -6.72 1.30
N ILE A 13 -0.51 -7.42 0.72
CA ILE A 13 -1.94 -7.10 0.91
C ILE A 13 -2.36 -7.36 2.37
N LEU A 14 -1.91 -8.46 2.95
CA LEU A 14 -2.11 -8.75 4.38
C LEU A 14 -1.46 -7.68 5.27
N ALA A 15 -0.22 -7.28 4.95
CA ALA A 15 0.51 -6.27 5.71
C ALA A 15 -0.18 -4.90 5.69
N ILE A 16 -0.64 -4.46 4.51
CA ILE A 16 -1.40 -3.22 4.37
C ILE A 16 -2.73 -3.32 5.13
N THR A 17 -3.49 -4.38 4.93
CA THR A 17 -4.80 -4.57 5.60
C THR A 17 -4.65 -4.56 7.12
N ARG A 18 -3.62 -5.23 7.66
CA ARG A 18 -3.32 -5.18 9.09
C ARG A 18 -3.02 -3.76 9.56
N GLN A 19 -2.17 -3.04 8.84
CA GLN A 19 -1.77 -1.69 9.23
C GLN A 19 -2.93 -0.69 9.13
N GLU A 20 -3.84 -0.87 8.17
CA GLU A 20 -4.97 0.04 7.96
C GLU A 20 -6.11 -0.17 8.96
N SER A 21 -6.46 -1.40 9.28
CA SER A 21 -7.68 -1.69 10.04
C SER A 21 -7.56 -2.82 11.07
N GLU A 22 -6.41 -3.48 11.17
CA GLU A 22 -6.26 -4.73 11.94
C GLU A 22 -7.30 -5.79 11.53
N PHE A 23 -7.65 -5.81 10.24
CA PHE A 23 -8.67 -6.67 9.63
C PHE A 23 -10.12 -6.37 10.07
N ASP A 24 -10.42 -5.17 10.58
CA ASP A 24 -11.80 -4.77 10.86
C ASP A 24 -12.52 -4.29 9.59
N PRO A 25 -13.52 -5.04 9.08
CA PRO A 25 -14.26 -4.64 7.89
C PRO A 25 -15.11 -3.40 8.11
N LYS A 26 -15.43 -3.04 9.35
CA LYS A 26 -16.26 -1.88 9.71
C LYS A 26 -15.45 -0.64 10.05
N ALA A 27 -14.12 -0.72 9.99
CA ALA A 27 -13.24 0.39 10.33
C ALA A 27 -13.59 1.67 9.54
N ASN A 28 -13.68 2.78 10.25
CA ASN A 28 -13.90 4.10 9.70
C ASN A 28 -12.92 5.07 10.37
N SER A 29 -12.05 5.71 9.59
CA SER A 29 -11.16 6.73 10.11
C SER A 29 -11.87 8.06 10.28
N TYR A 30 -11.32 8.95 11.11
CA TYR A 30 -11.78 10.33 11.25
C TYR A 30 -11.77 11.08 9.91
N ALA A 31 -10.79 10.80 9.04
CA ALA A 31 -10.69 11.38 7.70
C ALA A 31 -11.68 10.80 6.68
N GLY A 32 -12.44 9.77 7.06
CA GLY A 32 -13.46 9.16 6.19
C GLY A 32 -12.98 7.97 5.35
N ALA A 33 -11.81 7.43 5.62
CA ALA A 33 -11.35 6.16 5.04
C ALA A 33 -12.18 4.99 5.59
N LYS A 34 -12.42 3.95 4.79
CA LYS A 34 -13.41 2.90 5.09
C LYS A 34 -12.90 1.49 4.83
N GLY A 35 -13.24 0.61 5.78
CA GLY A 35 -13.15 -0.84 5.66
C GLY A 35 -11.74 -1.39 5.78
N MET A 36 -11.57 -2.63 5.36
CA MET A 36 -10.37 -3.45 5.53
C MET A 36 -9.07 -2.75 5.11
N MET A 37 -9.07 -2.11 3.95
CA MET A 37 -7.89 -1.43 3.38
C MET A 37 -7.99 0.11 3.45
N GLN A 38 -8.91 0.65 4.26
CA GLN A 38 -9.08 2.08 4.55
C GLN A 38 -9.12 2.95 3.28
N LEU A 39 -10.02 2.62 2.38
CA LEU A 39 -10.18 3.38 1.13
C LEU A 39 -10.96 4.67 1.33
N MET A 40 -10.40 5.78 0.87
CA MET A 40 -11.12 7.04 0.72
C MET A 40 -12.20 6.89 -0.35
N THR A 41 -13.37 7.49 -0.12
CA THR A 41 -14.51 7.44 -1.05
C THR A 41 -14.15 7.82 -2.48
N TYR A 42 -13.34 8.87 -2.64
CA TYR A 42 -12.88 9.31 -3.96
C TYR A 42 -12.03 8.25 -4.65
N THR A 43 -11.04 7.69 -3.94
CA THR A 43 -10.16 6.63 -4.46
C THR A 43 -10.95 5.39 -4.84
N ALA A 44 -11.84 4.93 -3.96
CA ALA A 44 -12.68 3.76 -4.22
C ALA A 44 -13.57 3.94 -5.46
N LYS A 45 -14.14 5.13 -5.65
CA LYS A 45 -14.96 5.46 -6.82
C LYS A 45 -14.15 5.45 -8.11
N LEU A 46 -12.95 6.02 -8.09
CA LEU A 46 -12.05 6.03 -9.23
C LEU A 46 -11.62 4.62 -9.62
N VAL A 47 -11.21 3.83 -8.62
CA VAL A 47 -10.77 2.44 -8.82
C VAL A 47 -11.91 1.56 -9.32
N ALA A 48 -13.12 1.69 -8.75
CA ALA A 48 -14.29 0.94 -9.22
C ALA A 48 -14.56 1.21 -10.70
N LYS A 49 -14.44 2.48 -11.15
CA LYS A 49 -14.54 2.84 -12.55
C LYS A 49 -13.45 2.18 -13.42
N GLN A 50 -12.20 2.16 -12.94
CA GLN A 50 -11.08 1.54 -13.66
C GLN A 50 -11.22 0.01 -13.78
N MET A 51 -11.85 -0.61 -12.79
CA MET A 51 -12.13 -2.05 -12.77
C MET A 51 -13.42 -2.43 -13.52
N ASP A 52 -14.18 -1.45 -14.00
CA ASP A 52 -15.51 -1.65 -14.59
C ASP A 52 -16.48 -2.37 -13.64
N VAL A 53 -16.45 -1.98 -12.35
CA VAL A 53 -17.38 -2.48 -11.33
C VAL A 53 -18.22 -1.35 -10.75
N THR A 54 -19.45 -1.70 -10.34
CA THR A 54 -20.35 -0.70 -9.75
C THR A 54 -19.81 -0.21 -8.41
N TYR A 55 -19.62 1.11 -8.29
CA TYR A 55 -19.25 1.71 -7.02
C TYR A 55 -20.38 1.67 -6.00
N SER A 56 -20.07 1.24 -4.77
CA SER A 56 -20.99 1.26 -3.63
C SER A 56 -20.28 1.66 -2.35
N LYS A 57 -20.62 2.86 -1.84
CA LYS A 57 -20.07 3.35 -0.56
C LYS A 57 -20.40 2.41 0.60
N ARG A 58 -21.61 1.83 0.61
CA ARG A 58 -22.04 0.89 1.66
C ARG A 58 -21.18 -0.37 1.68
N LYS A 59 -20.85 -0.92 0.51
CA LYS A 59 -20.04 -2.13 0.38
C LYS A 59 -18.61 -1.96 0.90
N LEU A 60 -18.09 -0.73 1.01
CA LEU A 60 -16.75 -0.51 1.58
C LEU A 60 -16.61 -1.02 3.02
N THR A 61 -17.71 -1.10 3.78
CA THR A 61 -17.72 -1.58 5.18
C THR A 61 -18.61 -2.80 5.40
N SER A 62 -19.44 -3.18 4.44
CA SER A 62 -20.34 -4.33 4.57
C SER A 62 -19.91 -5.55 3.73
N ASP A 63 -18.93 -5.39 2.87
CA ASP A 63 -18.43 -6.40 1.94
C ASP A 63 -16.89 -6.38 1.94
N PRO A 64 -16.24 -7.17 2.82
CA PRO A 64 -14.78 -7.19 2.94
C PRO A 64 -14.08 -7.54 1.63
N GLU A 65 -14.63 -8.47 0.84
CA GLU A 65 -14.06 -8.88 -0.44
C GLU A 65 -14.07 -7.71 -1.44
N TYR A 66 -15.18 -6.98 -1.51
CA TYR A 66 -15.27 -5.77 -2.34
C TYR A 66 -14.21 -4.73 -1.98
N ASN A 67 -14.02 -4.46 -0.68
CA ASN A 67 -13.02 -3.51 -0.20
C ASN A 67 -11.60 -3.95 -0.52
N ILE A 68 -11.27 -5.23 -0.25
CA ILE A 68 -9.95 -5.81 -0.53
C ILE A 68 -9.65 -5.80 -2.04
N ASN A 69 -10.61 -6.13 -2.88
CA ASN A 69 -10.42 -6.12 -4.33
C ASN A 69 -10.10 -4.71 -4.85
N LEU A 70 -10.84 -3.69 -4.41
CA LEU A 70 -10.55 -2.29 -4.77
C LEU A 70 -9.19 -1.83 -4.23
N GLY A 71 -8.89 -2.14 -2.96
CA GLY A 71 -7.62 -1.75 -2.33
C GLY A 71 -6.41 -2.42 -2.98
N THR A 72 -6.53 -3.70 -3.31
CA THR A 72 -5.49 -4.46 -4.02
C THR A 72 -5.23 -3.88 -5.41
N TYR A 73 -6.29 -3.55 -6.15
CA TYR A 73 -6.15 -2.91 -7.46
C TYR A 73 -5.44 -1.56 -7.34
N TYR A 74 -5.84 -0.74 -6.37
CA TYR A 74 -5.21 0.56 -6.13
C TYR A 74 -3.73 0.42 -5.78
N PHE A 75 -3.38 -0.47 -4.85
CA PHE A 75 -1.99 -0.71 -4.49
C PHE A 75 -1.17 -1.23 -5.68
N ASN A 76 -1.75 -2.14 -6.47
CA ASN A 76 -1.09 -2.64 -7.68
C ASN A 76 -0.81 -1.52 -8.69
N SER A 77 -1.73 -0.56 -8.86
CA SER A 77 -1.50 0.58 -9.73
C SER A 77 -0.32 1.43 -9.26
N LEU A 78 -0.24 1.68 -7.93
CA LEU A 78 0.90 2.40 -7.35
C LEU A 78 2.21 1.63 -7.51
N LEU A 79 2.20 0.33 -7.30
CA LEU A 79 3.38 -0.51 -7.43
C LEU A 79 3.92 -0.47 -8.88
N ASN A 80 3.03 -0.54 -9.87
CA ASN A 80 3.41 -0.36 -11.29
C ASN A 80 3.95 1.05 -11.58
N ASP A 81 3.32 2.11 -11.04
CA ASP A 81 3.77 3.49 -11.25
C ASP A 81 5.16 3.75 -10.68
N TYR A 82 5.56 2.98 -9.68
CA TYR A 82 6.87 3.05 -9.05
C TYR A 82 7.83 1.92 -9.44
N ALA A 83 7.61 1.25 -10.58
CA ALA A 83 8.47 0.17 -11.09
C ALA A 83 8.76 -0.91 -10.03
N GLU A 84 7.73 -1.31 -9.30
CA GLU A 84 7.77 -2.33 -8.23
C GLU A 84 8.62 -1.97 -7.01
N VAL A 85 8.95 -0.70 -6.82
CA VAL A 85 9.64 -0.21 -5.62
C VAL A 85 8.65 -0.10 -4.45
N TYR A 86 8.65 -1.11 -3.58
CA TYR A 86 7.72 -1.22 -2.44
C TYR A 86 7.70 0.00 -1.51
N PRO A 87 8.84 0.56 -1.04
CA PRO A 87 8.81 1.73 -0.16
C PRO A 87 8.06 2.92 -0.75
N PHE A 88 8.18 3.15 -2.05
CA PHE A 88 7.46 4.24 -2.72
C PHE A 88 5.96 3.96 -2.82
N ALA A 89 5.58 2.75 -3.23
CA ALA A 89 4.18 2.36 -3.35
C ALA A 89 3.47 2.38 -1.99
N ILE A 90 4.11 1.89 -0.93
CA ILE A 90 3.57 1.88 0.43
C ILE A 90 3.41 3.32 0.94
N ALA A 91 4.42 4.17 0.78
CA ALA A 91 4.34 5.57 1.16
C ALA A 91 3.25 6.32 0.38
N ALA A 92 3.08 6.00 -0.91
CA ALA A 92 2.05 6.60 -1.76
C ALA A 92 0.64 6.13 -1.39
N TYR A 93 0.47 4.89 -0.94
CA TYR A 93 -0.80 4.40 -0.44
C TYR A 93 -1.30 5.19 0.76
N ASN A 94 -0.42 5.48 1.72
CA ASN A 94 -0.73 6.23 2.93
C ASN A 94 -0.83 7.76 2.69
N ALA A 95 0.18 8.38 2.05
CA ALA A 95 0.30 9.83 1.94
C ALA A 95 -0.04 10.40 0.56
N GLY A 96 -0.27 9.55 -0.42
CA GLY A 96 -0.55 9.93 -1.80
C GLY A 96 0.70 10.10 -2.68
N PRO A 97 0.57 9.85 -4.00
CA PRO A 97 1.68 9.90 -4.95
C PRO A 97 2.38 11.27 -5.04
N LYS A 98 1.62 12.35 -4.83
CA LYS A 98 2.18 13.72 -4.86
C LYS A 98 3.25 13.92 -3.79
N ARG A 99 3.04 13.39 -2.58
CA ARG A 99 3.99 13.48 -1.47
C ARG A 99 5.26 12.66 -1.74
N VAL A 100 5.11 11.46 -2.27
CA VAL A 100 6.26 10.62 -2.63
C VAL A 100 7.13 11.29 -3.69
N ARG A 101 6.55 11.87 -4.74
CA ARG A 101 7.30 12.65 -5.74
C ARG A 101 8.06 13.82 -5.11
N GLN A 102 7.45 14.52 -4.16
CA GLN A 102 8.09 15.61 -3.42
C GLN A 102 9.27 15.11 -2.59
N TRP A 103 9.09 14.01 -1.83
CA TRP A 103 10.17 13.47 -0.99
C TRP A 103 11.33 12.91 -1.81
N ARG A 104 11.07 12.24 -2.93
CA ARG A 104 12.14 11.80 -3.86
C ARG A 104 12.97 12.97 -4.38
N ARG A 105 12.34 14.11 -4.63
CA ARG A 105 13.06 15.32 -5.08
C ARG A 105 13.87 15.98 -3.96
N LEU A 106 13.33 16.04 -2.74
CA LEU A 106 13.95 16.78 -1.63
C LEU A 106 15.02 15.95 -0.90
N ASN A 107 14.77 14.67 -0.69
CA ASN A 107 15.61 13.79 0.12
C ASN A 107 16.62 12.98 -0.71
N GLY A 108 16.64 13.18 -2.02
CA GLY A 108 17.34 12.27 -2.93
C GLY A 108 16.43 11.14 -3.40
N ASP A 109 16.79 10.51 -4.51
CA ASP A 109 16.01 9.43 -5.13
C ASP A 109 16.80 8.13 -5.07
N PRO A 110 16.37 7.14 -4.24
CA PRO A 110 17.04 5.86 -4.12
C PRO A 110 17.13 5.10 -5.46
N SER A 111 16.11 5.21 -6.32
CA SER A 111 16.10 4.56 -7.64
C SER A 111 17.18 5.11 -8.59
N LYS A 112 17.82 6.22 -8.23
CA LYS A 112 18.93 6.87 -8.95
C LYS A 112 20.24 6.80 -8.17
N ASN A 113 20.35 5.92 -7.19
CA ASN A 113 21.52 5.74 -6.33
C ASN A 113 22.01 7.02 -5.61
N LYS A 114 21.09 7.97 -5.35
CA LYS A 114 21.42 9.21 -4.63
C LYS A 114 21.37 9.06 -3.11
N ILE A 115 20.70 8.05 -2.64
CA ILE A 115 20.53 7.68 -1.22
C ILE A 115 20.06 6.22 -1.20
N ASP A 116 20.33 5.48 -0.13
CA ASP A 116 19.71 4.15 0.05
C ASP A 116 18.26 4.25 0.53
N TYR A 117 17.50 3.15 0.38
CA TYR A 117 16.07 3.14 0.70
C TYR A 117 15.79 3.30 2.20
N VAL A 118 16.65 2.78 3.08
CA VAL A 118 16.48 2.89 4.53
C VAL A 118 16.59 4.35 4.95
N ASN A 119 17.64 5.03 4.52
CA ASN A 119 17.82 6.45 4.79
C ASN A 119 16.71 7.30 4.16
N TRP A 120 16.23 6.95 2.97
CA TRP A 120 15.11 7.65 2.35
C TRP A 120 13.82 7.54 3.18
N ILE A 121 13.53 6.35 3.73
CA ILE A 121 12.37 6.13 4.61
C ILE A 121 12.51 6.98 5.88
N GLU A 122 13.69 7.00 6.50
CA GLU A 122 13.97 7.82 7.70
C GLU A 122 13.78 9.31 7.46
N LEU A 123 14.03 9.79 6.25
CA LEU A 123 13.86 11.19 5.85
C LEU A 123 12.43 11.54 5.43
N ILE A 124 11.47 10.62 5.45
CA ILE A 124 10.06 10.93 5.22
C ILE A 124 9.61 11.91 6.29
N LYS A 125 9.18 13.09 5.86
CA LYS A 125 8.84 14.22 6.75
C LYS A 125 7.65 13.92 7.67
N PHE A 126 6.68 13.16 7.18
CA PHE A 126 5.49 12.77 7.96
C PHE A 126 5.83 11.55 8.81
N GLU A 127 5.87 11.74 10.11
CA GLU A 127 6.14 10.66 11.07
C GLU A 127 5.17 9.50 10.92
N GLU A 128 3.88 9.80 10.75
CA GLU A 128 2.85 8.79 10.49
C GLU A 128 3.20 7.93 9.26
N THR A 129 3.56 8.55 8.14
CA THR A 129 3.89 7.81 6.92
C THR A 129 5.21 7.05 7.05
N ARG A 130 6.22 7.63 7.71
CA ARG A 130 7.48 6.95 8.00
C ARG A 130 7.24 5.67 8.80
N ASN A 131 6.50 5.77 9.90
CA ASN A 131 6.13 4.63 10.73
C ASN A 131 5.27 3.61 9.97
N TYR A 132 4.35 4.09 9.14
CA TYR A 132 3.52 3.25 8.30
C TYR A 132 4.37 2.39 7.35
N VAL A 133 5.30 3.00 6.61
CA VAL A 133 6.19 2.27 5.69
C VAL A 133 7.00 1.21 6.41
N GLN A 134 7.61 1.55 7.54
CA GLN A 134 8.39 0.62 8.35
C GLN A 134 7.53 -0.57 8.81
N ARG A 135 6.36 -0.32 9.40
CA ARG A 135 5.47 -1.36 9.91
C ARG A 135 4.90 -2.26 8.81
N VAL A 136 4.56 -1.71 7.65
CA VAL A 136 4.08 -2.51 6.52
C VAL A 136 5.19 -3.44 6.01
N LEU A 137 6.44 -2.96 5.88
CA LEU A 137 7.57 -3.79 5.48
C LEU A 137 7.89 -4.89 6.49
N GLU A 138 7.84 -4.59 7.79
CA GLU A 138 7.99 -5.57 8.87
C GLU A 138 6.90 -6.65 8.80
N ASN A 139 5.64 -6.24 8.73
CA ASN A 139 4.51 -7.15 8.63
C ASN A 139 4.56 -8.00 7.36
N MET A 140 4.95 -7.42 6.22
CA MET A 140 5.13 -8.15 4.98
C MET A 140 6.16 -9.28 5.13
N ASN A 141 7.28 -9.03 5.83
CA ASN A 141 8.29 -10.03 6.10
C ASN A 141 7.75 -11.16 7.00
N VAL A 142 7.00 -10.78 8.05
CA VAL A 142 6.33 -11.75 8.95
C VAL A 142 5.35 -12.63 8.17
N TYR A 143 4.46 -12.06 7.35
CA TYR A 143 3.51 -12.82 6.56
C TYR A 143 4.20 -13.69 5.52
N LYS A 144 5.27 -13.22 4.90
CA LYS A 144 6.05 -14.03 3.97
C LYS A 144 6.65 -15.25 4.67
N TYR A 145 7.18 -15.08 5.88
CA TYR A 145 7.64 -16.21 6.69
C TYR A 145 6.50 -17.17 7.04
N MET A 146 5.36 -16.64 7.50
CA MET A 146 4.20 -17.47 7.86
C MET A 146 3.65 -18.31 6.71
N LEU A 147 3.63 -17.74 5.49
CA LEU A 147 3.11 -18.41 4.30
C LEU A 147 4.11 -19.40 3.69
N SER A 148 5.41 -19.08 3.74
CA SER A 148 6.46 -19.91 3.11
C SER A 148 7.22 -20.80 4.08
N GLN A 149 7.13 -20.57 5.37
CA GLN A 149 7.93 -21.19 6.43
C GLN A 149 9.46 -20.99 6.23
N LYS A 150 9.86 -19.99 5.43
CA LYS A 150 11.26 -19.68 5.13
C LYS A 150 11.57 -18.23 5.50
N PRO A 151 12.64 -17.97 6.29
CA PRO A 151 13.05 -16.60 6.59
C PRO A 151 13.49 -15.88 5.30
N VAL A 152 13.09 -14.61 5.19
CA VAL A 152 13.46 -13.76 4.05
C VAL A 152 14.13 -12.51 4.57
N LYS A 153 15.30 -12.18 4.01
CA LYS A 153 16.00 -10.94 4.35
C LYS A 153 15.23 -9.73 3.79
N LEU A 154 15.08 -8.69 4.60
CA LEU A 154 14.40 -7.44 4.19
C LEU A 154 15.03 -6.75 2.99
N GLU A 155 16.33 -6.91 2.80
CA GLU A 155 17.10 -6.37 1.65
C GLU A 155 16.48 -6.74 0.29
N LYS A 156 15.79 -7.88 0.20
CA LYS A 156 15.11 -8.30 -1.05
C LYS A 156 13.92 -7.42 -1.46
N PHE A 157 13.44 -6.56 -0.56
CA PHE A 157 12.34 -5.62 -0.86
C PHE A 157 12.82 -4.26 -1.34
N PHE A 158 14.13 -4.06 -1.35
CA PHE A 158 14.76 -2.79 -1.74
C PHE A 158 15.50 -2.87 -3.09
N ASN A 159 15.53 -4.05 -3.71
CA ASN A 159 16.21 -4.28 -4.98
C ASN A 159 15.23 -4.49 -6.13
#